data_066eb359f625d231a1233985d4ef890f
#
_entry.id   066eb359f625d231a1233985d4ef890f
#
_cell.length_a   1.000
_cell.length_b   1.000
_cell.length_c   1.000
_cell.angle_alpha   90.00
_cell.angle_beta   90.00
_cell.angle_gamma   90.00
#
_symmetry.space_group_name_H-M   'P 1'
#
loop_
_entity.id
_entity.type
_entity.pdbx_description
1 polymer ?
#
loop_
_entity_poly.entity_id
_entity_poly.type
_entity_poly.pdbx_seq_one_letter_code
_entity_poly.pdbx_strand_id
1 'polypeptide(L)'
;KLIEMTSDTYQDLNNNGQKDAGDFFGFGTVNFHCDAFYTGPNLRLVSQDDDKVLIISPDFSSEKTINLVDQLGRWLTTDSCITAGKYQESFVNGDGLFVLNRVYMADAQNSCGLNAVDWSYGIVPVPLYNEDQENYVTVMGNPFTLYAIGNGCSDPSRSTAVLEVLASEAYRRTTPAIFEVNMKLRYAKDNIDAQMFDIIRSTVSYDLGRIYSDDLLFMSEMPSKAAVAGTSWNTALQSKVNGLTIKINKIVSDLEKNANLAR
;
A
#
# COMPACT_ATOMS: atom_id res chain seq x y z
N LYS A 1 1.89 19.04 -3.15
CA LYS A 1 3.19 19.27 -2.44
C LYS A 1 4.23 18.18 -2.76
N LEU A 2 3.97 16.87 -2.54
CA LEU A 2 4.96 15.82 -2.85
C LEU A 2 5.44 15.91 -4.30
N ILE A 3 4.53 15.99 -5.27
CA ILE A 3 4.85 16.16 -6.69
C ILE A 3 5.71 17.39 -6.95
N GLU A 4 5.36 18.53 -6.36
CA GLU A 4 6.12 19.78 -6.49
C GLU A 4 7.55 19.67 -5.93
N MET A 5 7.69 19.00 -4.78
CA MET A 5 9.00 18.82 -4.13
C MET A 5 9.92 17.87 -4.92
N THR A 6 9.35 16.99 -5.73
CA THR A 6 10.08 15.97 -6.48
C THR A 6 10.19 16.28 -7.97
N SER A 7 9.56 17.36 -8.45
CA SER A 7 9.66 17.76 -9.85
C SER A 7 11.06 18.31 -10.16
N ASP A 8 11.56 18.01 -11.35
CA ASP A 8 12.81 18.54 -11.92
C ASP A 8 14.05 18.30 -11.04
N THR A 9 14.05 17.20 -10.27
CA THR A 9 15.12 16.89 -9.31
C THR A 9 16.12 15.85 -9.84
N TYR A 10 15.89 15.24 -11.00
CA TYR A 10 16.80 14.25 -11.58
C TYR A 10 18.19 14.81 -11.85
N GLN A 11 19.23 14.03 -11.48
CA GLN A 11 20.61 14.33 -11.82
C GLN A 11 21.35 13.03 -12.17
N ASP A 12 21.96 13.00 -13.34
CA ASP A 12 22.89 11.94 -13.76
C ASP A 12 24.22 12.14 -13.02
N LEU A 13 24.37 11.47 -11.87
CA LEU A 13 25.54 11.63 -11.00
C LEU A 13 26.77 10.92 -11.54
N ASN A 14 26.59 9.79 -12.22
CA ASN A 14 27.68 9.00 -12.76
C ASN A 14 28.08 9.40 -14.19
N ASN A 15 27.34 10.34 -14.82
CA ASN A 15 27.55 10.88 -16.15
C ASN A 15 27.59 9.82 -17.27
N ASN A 16 26.80 8.75 -17.10
CA ASN A 16 26.72 7.67 -18.10
C ASN A 16 25.62 7.90 -19.15
N GLY A 17 24.79 8.93 -18.99
CA GLY A 17 23.67 9.27 -19.86
C GLY A 17 22.51 8.26 -19.80
N GLN A 18 22.47 7.40 -18.77
CA GLN A 18 21.41 6.43 -18.56
C GLN A 18 20.77 6.70 -17.19
N LYS A 19 19.46 6.52 -17.14
CA LYS A 19 18.68 6.63 -15.90
C LYS A 19 18.79 5.33 -15.11
N ASP A 20 19.62 5.31 -14.08
CA ASP A 20 19.86 4.12 -13.26
C ASP A 20 20.02 4.44 -11.76
N ALA A 21 20.29 3.41 -10.94
CA ALA A 21 20.36 3.56 -9.48
C ALA A 21 21.60 4.36 -8.99
N GLY A 22 22.51 4.73 -9.86
CA GLY A 22 23.64 5.61 -9.59
C GLY A 22 23.32 7.09 -9.71
N ASP A 23 22.06 7.45 -9.92
CA ASP A 23 21.58 8.81 -10.16
C ASP A 23 20.76 9.32 -8.99
N PHE A 24 20.56 10.63 -8.95
CA PHE A 24 19.70 11.27 -7.98
C PHE A 24 18.26 11.34 -8.47
N PHE A 25 17.32 10.89 -7.63
CA PHE A 25 15.89 10.93 -7.91
C PHE A 25 15.10 11.72 -6.86
N GLY A 26 14.06 12.41 -7.32
CA GLY A 26 13.08 13.01 -6.41
C GLY A 26 12.21 11.98 -5.71
N PHE A 27 11.86 10.89 -6.43
CA PHE A 27 10.96 9.87 -5.91
C PHE A 27 11.30 8.48 -6.43
N GLY A 28 11.34 7.51 -5.51
CA GLY A 28 11.57 6.10 -5.82
C GLY A 28 10.43 5.20 -5.36
N THR A 29 10.03 4.25 -6.19
CA THR A 29 9.00 3.27 -5.85
C THR A 29 8.99 2.08 -6.83
N VAL A 30 8.02 1.17 -6.64
CA VAL A 30 7.66 0.09 -7.57
C VAL A 30 6.14 -0.04 -7.66
N ASN A 31 5.63 -0.54 -8.77
CA ASN A 31 4.19 -0.53 -9.07
C ASN A 31 3.29 -1.07 -7.95
N PHE A 32 3.69 -2.17 -7.29
CA PHE A 32 2.89 -2.78 -6.24
C PHE A 32 2.91 -2.00 -4.91
N HIS A 33 3.80 -1.01 -4.74
CA HIS A 33 3.74 -0.07 -3.62
C HIS A 33 2.88 1.15 -3.96
N CYS A 34 2.77 1.50 -5.24
CA CYS A 34 1.95 2.63 -5.70
C CYS A 34 0.45 2.47 -5.44
N ASP A 35 -0.02 1.26 -5.09
CA ASP A 35 -1.39 1.06 -4.65
C ASP A 35 -1.75 1.89 -3.42
N ALA A 36 -0.76 2.28 -2.64
CA ALA A 36 -0.94 3.22 -1.54
C ALA A 36 -1.48 4.58 -1.99
N PHE A 37 -1.14 5.05 -3.18
CA PHE A 37 -1.70 6.28 -3.74
C PHE A 37 -3.17 6.15 -4.17
N TYR A 38 -3.67 4.94 -4.39
CA TYR A 38 -5.10 4.72 -4.62
C TYR A 38 -5.87 4.67 -3.30
N THR A 39 -5.35 3.93 -2.32
CA THR A 39 -6.02 3.76 -1.02
C THR A 39 -5.88 5.02 -0.14
N GLY A 40 -4.73 5.70 -0.18
CA GLY A 40 -4.44 6.92 0.59
C GLY A 40 -5.51 8.02 0.45
N PRO A 41 -6.02 8.30 -0.76
CA PRO A 41 -7.18 9.17 -0.98
C PRO A 41 -8.53 8.67 -0.44
N ASN A 42 -8.54 7.60 0.35
CA ASN A 42 -9.74 6.92 0.85
C ASN A 42 -10.65 6.38 -0.28
N LEU A 43 -10.03 5.90 -1.37
CA LEU A 43 -10.71 5.19 -2.44
C LEU A 43 -10.74 3.69 -2.14
N ARG A 44 -11.87 3.04 -2.42
CA ARG A 44 -12.10 1.62 -2.19
C ARG A 44 -12.01 0.82 -3.48
N LEU A 45 -11.41 -0.37 -3.40
CA LEU A 45 -11.39 -1.33 -4.51
C LEU A 45 -12.70 -2.12 -4.56
N VAL A 46 -13.14 -2.59 -3.39
CA VAL A 46 -14.37 -3.36 -3.21
C VAL A 46 -15.22 -2.69 -2.13
N SER A 47 -16.52 -2.66 -2.35
CA SER A 47 -17.52 -2.19 -1.39
C SER A 47 -18.68 -3.18 -1.28
N GLN A 48 -19.65 -2.87 -0.46
CA GLN A 48 -20.93 -3.57 -0.41
C GLN A 48 -22.01 -2.68 -1.02
N ASP A 49 -22.93 -3.28 -1.76
CA ASP A 49 -24.17 -2.63 -2.19
C ASP A 49 -25.20 -2.54 -1.04
N ASP A 50 -26.40 -2.06 -1.35
CA ASP A 50 -27.49 -1.92 -0.37
C ASP A 50 -27.94 -3.26 0.22
N ASP A 51 -27.78 -4.34 -0.53
CA ASP A 51 -28.09 -5.72 -0.12
C ASP A 51 -26.93 -6.41 0.62
N LYS A 52 -25.86 -5.68 0.92
CA LYS A 52 -24.62 -6.18 1.55
C LYS A 52 -23.84 -7.17 0.70
N VAL A 53 -24.08 -7.20 -0.60
CA VAL A 53 -23.31 -8.01 -1.54
C VAL A 53 -22.03 -7.27 -1.94
N LEU A 54 -20.93 -8.01 -2.07
CA LEU A 54 -19.65 -7.44 -2.52
C LEU A 54 -19.72 -7.07 -4.00
N ILE A 55 -19.29 -5.85 -4.29
CA ILE A 55 -19.23 -5.29 -5.65
C ILE A 55 -17.89 -4.59 -5.88
N ILE A 56 -17.53 -4.37 -7.14
CA ILE A 56 -16.48 -3.40 -7.48
C ILE A 56 -16.93 -2.05 -6.93
N SER A 57 -16.10 -1.38 -6.15
CA SER A 57 -16.47 -0.08 -5.59
C SER A 57 -16.80 0.92 -6.71
N PRO A 58 -17.84 1.74 -6.57
CA PRO A 58 -18.10 2.87 -7.46
C PRO A 58 -16.92 3.84 -7.56
N ASP A 59 -16.08 3.91 -6.53
CA ASP A 59 -14.84 4.70 -6.54
C ASP A 59 -13.95 4.34 -7.74
N PHE A 60 -13.95 3.06 -8.13
CA PHE A 60 -13.10 2.55 -9.20
C PHE A 60 -13.41 3.17 -10.57
N SER A 61 -14.62 3.67 -10.76
CA SER A 61 -15.03 4.40 -11.96
C SER A 61 -15.29 5.89 -11.73
N SER A 62 -14.92 6.42 -10.57
CA SER A 62 -15.14 7.82 -10.21
C SER A 62 -14.21 8.79 -10.95
N GLU A 63 -14.64 10.05 -11.09
CA GLU A 63 -13.78 11.13 -11.59
C GLU A 63 -12.52 11.30 -10.73
N LYS A 64 -12.62 11.08 -9.41
CA LYS A 64 -11.48 11.14 -8.50
C LYS A 64 -10.41 10.12 -8.89
N THR A 65 -10.79 8.90 -9.24
CA THR A 65 -9.86 7.87 -9.72
C THR A 65 -9.26 8.24 -11.07
N ILE A 66 -10.05 8.74 -12.02
CA ILE A 66 -9.56 9.19 -13.33
C ILE A 66 -8.50 10.27 -13.14
N ASN A 67 -8.82 11.31 -12.37
CA ASN A 67 -7.92 12.43 -12.11
C ASN A 67 -6.63 11.99 -11.37
N LEU A 68 -6.77 11.06 -10.41
CA LEU A 68 -5.63 10.48 -9.69
C LEU A 68 -4.69 9.73 -10.64
N VAL A 69 -5.21 8.86 -11.50
CA VAL A 69 -4.40 8.08 -12.45
C VAL A 69 -3.69 9.01 -13.45
N ASP A 70 -4.38 10.02 -13.95
CA ASP A 70 -3.79 11.01 -14.84
C ASP A 70 -2.69 11.83 -14.14
N GLN A 71 -2.90 12.22 -12.89
CA GLN A 71 -1.90 12.94 -12.10
C GLN A 71 -0.67 12.07 -11.82
N LEU A 72 -0.89 10.83 -11.40
CA LEU A 72 0.19 9.86 -11.16
C LEU A 72 0.96 9.57 -12.46
N GLY A 73 0.27 9.43 -13.59
CA GLY A 73 0.90 9.19 -14.89
C GLY A 73 1.84 10.31 -15.28
N ARG A 74 1.38 11.56 -15.18
CA ARG A 74 2.20 12.73 -15.48
C ARG A 74 3.42 12.87 -14.57
N TRP A 75 3.34 12.41 -13.34
CA TRP A 75 4.43 12.50 -12.37
C TRP A 75 5.39 11.31 -12.44
N LEU A 76 4.87 10.08 -12.32
CA LEU A 76 5.71 8.87 -12.23
C LEU A 76 6.48 8.52 -13.52
N THR A 77 6.09 9.11 -14.65
CA THR A 77 6.81 8.93 -15.94
C THR A 77 7.89 9.98 -16.20
N THR A 78 8.07 10.95 -15.31
CA THR A 78 9.15 11.94 -15.40
C THR A 78 10.52 11.33 -15.09
N ASP A 79 11.59 12.01 -15.48
CA ASP A 79 12.94 11.58 -15.12
C ASP A 79 13.21 11.64 -13.63
N SER A 80 12.55 12.54 -12.91
CA SER A 80 12.65 12.66 -11.46
C SER A 80 12.13 11.45 -10.66
N CYS A 81 11.45 10.49 -11.32
CA CYS A 81 10.91 9.31 -10.67
C CYS A 81 11.56 8.02 -11.17
N ILE A 82 11.94 7.12 -10.26
CA ILE A 82 12.32 5.75 -10.56
C ILE A 82 11.23 4.79 -10.06
N THR A 83 10.58 4.06 -10.99
CA THR A 83 9.40 3.24 -10.70
C THR A 83 9.63 1.73 -10.86
N ALA A 84 10.88 1.32 -11.06
CA ALA A 84 11.26 -0.08 -11.26
C ALA A 84 12.71 -0.31 -10.83
N GLY A 85 13.14 -1.57 -10.86
CA GLY A 85 14.53 -1.93 -10.60
C GLY A 85 14.98 -1.63 -9.17
N LYS A 86 16.10 -0.96 -9.04
CA LYS A 86 16.79 -0.72 -7.77
C LYS A 86 16.40 0.60 -7.09
N TYR A 87 15.14 0.99 -7.17
CA TYR A 87 14.62 2.25 -6.62
C TYR A 87 14.99 2.50 -5.13
N GLN A 88 15.24 1.44 -4.36
CA GLN A 88 15.65 1.55 -2.96
C GLN A 88 17.13 1.94 -2.83
N GLU A 89 17.99 1.52 -3.75
CA GLU A 89 19.43 1.77 -3.68
C GLU A 89 19.76 3.26 -3.72
N SER A 90 19.14 4.03 -4.61
CA SER A 90 19.34 5.47 -4.67
C SER A 90 19.01 6.14 -3.33
N PHE A 91 17.87 5.78 -2.72
CA PHE A 91 17.51 6.34 -1.41
C PHE A 91 18.46 5.91 -0.29
N VAL A 92 18.87 4.63 -0.23
CA VAL A 92 19.81 4.11 0.78
C VAL A 92 21.19 4.76 0.64
N ASN A 93 21.61 5.07 -0.58
CA ASN A 93 22.86 5.78 -0.85
C ASN A 93 22.81 7.29 -0.51
N GLY A 94 21.61 7.83 -0.22
CA GLY A 94 21.42 9.27 0.00
C GLY A 94 21.12 10.05 -1.28
N ASP A 95 20.96 9.37 -2.40
CA ASP A 95 20.74 9.93 -3.74
C ASP A 95 19.23 9.99 -4.10
N GLY A 96 18.37 10.18 -3.12
CA GLY A 96 16.94 10.28 -3.32
C GLY A 96 16.23 11.09 -2.26
N LEU A 97 15.23 11.90 -2.65
CA LEU A 97 14.46 12.70 -1.69
C LEU A 97 13.38 11.89 -0.97
N PHE A 98 12.62 11.08 -1.70
CA PHE A 98 11.53 10.28 -1.16
C PHE A 98 11.54 8.86 -1.74
N VAL A 99 11.16 7.90 -0.91
CA VAL A 99 10.89 6.53 -1.32
C VAL A 99 9.53 6.08 -0.77
N LEU A 100 8.68 5.52 -1.63
CA LEU A 100 7.47 4.86 -1.18
C LEU A 100 7.75 3.37 -1.02
N ASN A 101 7.64 2.92 0.22
CA ASN A 101 7.86 1.52 0.57
C ASN A 101 7.02 1.16 1.80
N ARG A 102 7.14 -0.07 2.27
CA ARG A 102 6.52 -0.54 3.50
C ARG A 102 7.32 -0.07 4.71
N VAL A 103 6.64 0.13 5.83
CA VAL A 103 7.26 0.56 7.10
C VAL A 103 8.41 -0.36 7.53
N TYR A 104 8.34 -1.67 7.23
CA TYR A 104 9.40 -2.61 7.57
C TYR A 104 10.74 -2.31 6.87
N MET A 105 10.78 -1.44 5.85
CA MET A 105 12.03 -0.97 5.24
C MET A 105 12.99 -0.35 6.27
N ALA A 106 12.44 0.26 7.30
CA ALA A 106 13.20 0.81 8.41
C ALA A 106 13.65 -0.25 9.45
N ASP A 107 13.14 -1.50 9.39
CA ASP A 107 13.46 -2.55 10.36
C ASP A 107 14.91 -3.05 10.17
N ALA A 108 15.58 -3.30 11.29
CA ALA A 108 16.92 -3.83 11.33
C ALA A 108 17.09 -5.21 10.64
N GLN A 109 16.01 -5.96 10.48
CA GLN A 109 16.03 -7.27 9.82
C GLN A 109 15.82 -7.18 8.30
N ASN A 110 15.57 -5.99 7.79
CA ASN A 110 15.35 -5.80 6.36
C ASN A 110 16.68 -5.74 5.59
N SER A 111 16.75 -6.45 4.49
CA SER A 111 17.93 -6.51 3.61
C SER A 111 18.14 -5.27 2.74
N CYS A 112 17.25 -4.27 2.79
CA CYS A 112 17.38 -3.07 1.96
C CYS A 112 18.49 -2.11 2.40
N GLY A 113 19.05 -2.30 3.59
CA GLY A 113 20.19 -1.54 4.10
C GLY A 113 19.85 -0.21 4.79
N LEU A 114 18.58 0.21 4.82
CA LEU A 114 18.20 1.51 5.43
C LEU A 114 18.49 1.58 6.94
N ASN A 115 18.51 0.45 7.63
CA ASN A 115 18.87 0.35 9.03
C ASN A 115 20.36 0.57 9.32
N ALA A 116 21.20 0.57 8.29
CA ALA A 116 22.66 0.72 8.40
C ALA A 116 23.18 2.08 7.90
N VAL A 117 22.31 2.95 7.40
CA VAL A 117 22.70 4.28 6.94
C VAL A 117 23.12 5.18 8.11
N ASP A 118 24.12 6.02 7.91
CA ASP A 118 24.65 6.96 8.90
C ASP A 118 24.03 8.36 8.80
N TRP A 119 23.19 8.60 7.78
CA TRP A 119 22.45 9.84 7.57
C TRP A 119 21.02 9.78 8.13
N SER A 120 20.41 10.93 8.30
CA SER A 120 19.06 11.05 8.86
C SER A 120 17.98 11.00 7.80
N TYR A 121 16.93 10.23 8.02
CA TYR A 121 15.70 10.22 7.24
C TYR A 121 14.49 10.31 8.18
N GLY A 122 13.38 10.82 7.68
CA GLY A 122 12.09 10.84 8.34
C GLY A 122 11.12 9.85 7.72
N ILE A 123 10.06 9.53 8.45
CA ILE A 123 8.94 8.72 7.95
C ILE A 123 7.68 9.58 7.95
N VAL A 124 6.93 9.50 6.86
CA VAL A 124 5.65 10.22 6.71
C VAL A 124 4.57 9.27 6.18
N PRO A 125 3.30 9.45 6.55
CA PRO A 125 2.20 8.71 5.93
C PRO A 125 2.08 9.07 4.44
N VAL A 126 1.37 8.23 3.69
CA VAL A 126 0.99 8.57 2.30
C VAL A 126 0.24 9.91 2.32
N PRO A 127 0.60 10.87 1.46
CA PRO A 127 0.00 12.19 1.50
C PRO A 127 -1.50 12.17 1.23
N LEU A 128 -2.21 13.12 1.81
CA LEU A 128 -3.61 13.39 1.49
C LEU A 128 -3.75 13.76 0.02
N TYR A 129 -4.88 13.41 -0.59
CA TYR A 129 -5.16 13.73 -1.98
C TYR A 129 -5.26 15.25 -2.21
N ASN A 130 -5.96 15.93 -1.31
CA ASN A 130 -6.14 17.38 -1.29
C ASN A 130 -6.40 17.86 0.14
N GLU A 131 -6.63 19.15 0.31
CA GLU A 131 -6.88 19.79 1.61
C GLU A 131 -8.27 19.44 2.20
N ASP A 132 -9.20 18.96 1.39
CA ASP A 132 -10.54 18.55 1.83
C ASP A 132 -10.55 17.16 2.47
N GLN A 133 -9.49 16.39 2.28
CA GLN A 133 -9.37 15.08 2.92
C GLN A 133 -8.94 15.23 4.38
N GLU A 134 -9.83 14.91 5.30
CA GLU A 134 -9.63 15.09 6.74
C GLU A 134 -8.65 14.09 7.37
N ASN A 135 -8.65 12.84 6.89
CA ASN A 135 -7.93 11.75 7.53
C ASN A 135 -6.95 11.07 6.60
N TYR A 136 -5.79 10.70 7.13
CA TYR A 136 -4.87 9.79 6.45
C TYR A 136 -5.46 8.40 6.35
N VAL A 137 -5.05 7.66 5.33
CA VAL A 137 -5.37 6.23 5.15
C VAL A 137 -4.10 5.49 4.79
N THR A 138 -3.76 4.48 5.58
CA THR A 138 -2.60 3.63 5.35
C THR A 138 -3.05 2.29 4.79
N VAL A 139 -2.55 1.94 3.61
CA VAL A 139 -2.85 0.64 3.00
C VAL A 139 -2.10 -0.47 3.72
N MET A 140 -2.78 -1.58 3.96
CA MET A 140 -2.14 -2.80 4.45
C MET A 140 -1.17 -3.36 3.40
N GLY A 141 0.07 -3.61 3.79
CA GLY A 141 1.08 -4.17 2.91
C GLY A 141 0.82 -5.64 2.54
N ASN A 142 1.44 -6.11 1.49
CA ASN A 142 1.57 -7.52 1.11
C ASN A 142 3.01 -7.96 1.39
N PRO A 143 3.28 -9.10 2.07
CA PRO A 143 2.36 -10.09 2.60
C PRO A 143 1.70 -9.67 3.92
N PHE A 144 0.54 -10.26 4.22
CA PHE A 144 -0.15 -10.18 5.51
C PHE A 144 -0.57 -11.59 5.94
N THR A 145 -0.82 -11.79 7.23
CA THR A 145 -1.23 -13.09 7.77
C THR A 145 -2.70 -13.05 8.17
N LEU A 146 -3.45 -14.04 7.71
CA LEU A 146 -4.82 -14.32 8.16
C LEU A 146 -4.85 -15.64 8.92
N TYR A 147 -5.66 -15.70 9.95
CA TYR A 147 -5.94 -16.91 10.69
C TYR A 147 -7.31 -17.45 10.29
N ALA A 148 -7.41 -18.77 10.16
CA ALA A 148 -8.67 -19.45 9.85
C ALA A 148 -8.81 -20.71 10.70
N ILE A 149 -10.07 -21.07 10.98
CA ILE A 149 -10.42 -22.34 11.62
C ILE A 149 -11.02 -23.25 10.55
N GLY A 150 -10.42 -24.43 10.36
CA GLY A 150 -10.91 -25.39 9.37
C GLY A 150 -12.27 -25.97 9.76
N ASN A 151 -13.12 -26.26 8.77
CA ASN A 151 -14.45 -26.85 8.97
C ASN A 151 -14.44 -28.21 9.69
N GLY A 152 -13.30 -28.93 9.63
CA GLY A 152 -13.13 -30.21 10.35
C GLY A 152 -12.68 -30.05 11.82
N CYS A 153 -12.64 -28.82 12.34
CA CYS A 153 -12.28 -28.59 13.74
C CYS A 153 -13.34 -29.18 14.69
N SER A 154 -12.92 -30.05 15.60
CA SER A 154 -13.82 -30.72 16.55
C SER A 154 -14.33 -29.78 17.66
N ASP A 155 -13.61 -28.69 17.93
CA ASP A 155 -13.98 -27.71 18.96
C ASP A 155 -13.66 -26.29 18.45
N PRO A 156 -14.54 -25.71 17.62
CA PRO A 156 -14.37 -24.36 17.10
C PRO A 156 -14.32 -23.30 18.21
N SER A 157 -15.08 -23.49 19.30
CA SER A 157 -15.13 -22.56 20.42
C SER A 157 -13.78 -22.44 21.11
N ARG A 158 -13.11 -23.56 21.35
CA ARG A 158 -11.75 -23.57 21.91
C ARG A 158 -10.75 -22.91 20.94
N SER A 159 -10.84 -23.22 19.67
CA SER A 159 -9.96 -22.64 18.65
C SER A 159 -10.14 -21.12 18.57
N THR A 160 -11.39 -20.63 18.60
CA THR A 160 -11.70 -19.19 18.62
C THR A 160 -11.14 -18.52 19.87
N ALA A 161 -11.31 -19.16 21.05
CA ALA A 161 -10.76 -18.63 22.30
C ALA A 161 -9.22 -18.51 22.26
N VAL A 162 -8.53 -19.48 21.65
CA VAL A 162 -7.07 -19.39 21.47
C VAL A 162 -6.69 -18.23 20.56
N LEU A 163 -7.39 -18.04 19.42
CA LEU A 163 -7.14 -16.92 18.52
C LEU A 163 -7.40 -15.58 19.21
N GLU A 164 -8.45 -15.47 20.01
CA GLU A 164 -8.75 -14.26 20.79
C GLU A 164 -7.62 -13.93 21.79
N VAL A 165 -7.13 -14.95 22.51
CA VAL A 165 -6.00 -14.78 23.42
C VAL A 165 -4.74 -14.35 22.68
N LEU A 166 -4.42 -14.96 21.54
CA LEU A 166 -3.27 -14.60 20.71
C LEU A 166 -3.38 -13.17 20.22
N ALA A 167 -4.55 -12.75 19.71
CA ALA A 167 -4.79 -11.38 19.27
C ALA A 167 -4.66 -10.37 20.43
N SER A 168 -5.22 -10.69 21.59
CA SER A 168 -5.13 -9.88 22.81
C SER A 168 -3.70 -9.71 23.30
N GLU A 169 -2.90 -10.79 23.31
CA GLU A 169 -1.49 -10.74 23.72
C GLU A 169 -0.65 -10.00 22.66
N ALA A 170 -0.92 -10.19 21.38
CA ALA A 170 -0.28 -9.44 20.33
C ALA A 170 -0.55 -7.94 20.45
N TYR A 171 -1.80 -7.54 20.72
CA TYR A 171 -2.15 -6.14 20.94
C TYR A 171 -1.44 -5.54 22.16
N ARG A 172 -1.35 -6.29 23.27
CA ARG A 172 -0.77 -5.82 24.54
C ARG A 172 0.76 -5.84 24.57
N ARG A 173 1.41 -6.74 23.82
CA ARG A 173 2.86 -6.97 23.90
C ARG A 173 3.57 -6.79 22.57
N THR A 174 3.15 -7.52 21.52
CA THR A 174 3.87 -7.54 20.26
C THR A 174 3.75 -6.20 19.54
N THR A 175 2.54 -5.65 19.47
CA THR A 175 2.31 -4.37 18.79
C THR A 175 3.05 -3.21 19.47
N PRO A 176 3.00 -3.03 20.81
CA PRO A 176 3.84 -2.04 21.48
C PRO A 176 5.34 -2.29 21.30
N ALA A 177 5.79 -3.54 21.36
CA ALA A 177 7.22 -3.85 21.15
C ALA A 177 7.69 -3.44 19.74
N ILE A 178 6.87 -3.63 18.74
CA ILE A 178 7.19 -3.20 17.36
C ILE A 178 7.13 -1.68 17.24
N PHE A 179 6.01 -1.06 17.56
CA PHE A 179 5.78 0.36 17.27
C PHE A 179 6.40 1.29 18.31
N GLU A 180 6.26 1.01 19.61
CA GLU A 180 6.75 1.92 20.65
C GLU A 180 8.26 1.73 20.89
N VAL A 181 8.73 0.48 20.91
CA VAL A 181 10.14 0.20 21.22
C VAL A 181 10.99 0.16 19.96
N ASN A 182 10.61 -0.64 18.97
CA ASN A 182 11.45 -0.80 17.78
C ASN A 182 11.34 0.42 16.85
N MET A 183 10.13 0.78 16.41
CA MET A 183 9.97 1.87 15.44
C MET A 183 10.22 3.25 16.06
N LYS A 184 9.57 3.60 17.16
CA LYS A 184 9.71 4.93 17.75
C LYS A 184 11.06 5.12 18.45
N LEU A 185 11.47 4.25 19.37
CA LEU A 185 12.70 4.48 20.14
C LEU A 185 13.96 4.23 19.33
N ARG A 186 13.92 3.37 18.33
CA ARG A 186 15.11 3.00 17.58
C ARG A 186 15.26 3.78 16.28
N TYR A 187 14.16 4.08 15.59
CA TYR A 187 14.18 4.69 14.26
C TYR A 187 13.61 6.10 14.21
N ALA A 188 12.68 6.48 15.12
CA ALA A 188 12.28 7.87 15.23
C ALA A 188 13.42 8.71 15.83
N LYS A 189 13.82 9.74 15.11
CA LYS A 189 14.92 10.63 15.54
C LYS A 189 14.43 11.81 16.37
N ASP A 190 13.15 12.10 16.27
CA ASP A 190 12.49 13.16 17.02
C ASP A 190 11.02 12.83 17.32
N ASN A 191 10.33 13.77 17.98
CA ASN A 191 8.91 13.64 18.31
C ASN A 191 8.00 13.67 17.09
N ILE A 192 8.43 14.25 15.97
CA ILE A 192 7.63 14.32 14.74
C ILE A 192 7.59 12.94 14.09
N ASP A 193 8.74 12.28 13.96
CA ASP A 193 8.81 10.91 13.46
C ASP A 193 7.94 9.95 14.29
N ALA A 194 7.98 10.09 15.62
CA ALA A 194 7.13 9.29 16.51
C ALA A 194 5.63 9.51 16.25
N GLN A 195 5.21 10.75 16.02
CA GLN A 195 3.83 11.08 15.65
C GLN A 195 3.44 10.51 14.27
N MET A 196 4.36 10.52 13.30
CA MET A 196 4.11 9.93 11.99
C MET A 196 3.88 8.41 12.09
N PHE A 197 4.63 7.71 12.93
CA PHE A 197 4.37 6.29 13.20
C PHE A 197 2.99 6.06 13.84
N ASP A 198 2.55 6.93 14.75
CA ASP A 198 1.19 6.84 15.33
C ASP A 198 0.10 7.03 14.29
N ILE A 199 0.25 8.01 13.39
CA ILE A 199 -0.68 8.22 12.29
C ILE A 199 -0.73 6.98 11.40
N ILE A 200 0.42 6.49 10.93
CA ILE A 200 0.51 5.31 10.07
C ILE A 200 -0.18 4.11 10.71
N ARG A 201 0.11 3.83 12.00
CA ARG A 201 -0.47 2.72 12.74
C ARG A 201 -1.99 2.84 12.93
N SER A 202 -2.47 4.02 13.31
CA SER A 202 -3.88 4.23 13.65
C SER A 202 -4.80 4.31 12.43
N THR A 203 -4.23 4.52 11.24
CA THR A 203 -4.99 4.72 9.99
C THR A 203 -4.93 3.53 9.03
N VAL A 204 -4.42 2.37 9.50
CA VAL A 204 -4.39 1.15 8.68
C VAL A 204 -5.80 0.76 8.25
N SER A 205 -5.99 0.64 6.95
CA SER A 205 -7.26 0.28 6.32
C SER A 205 -7.17 -1.08 5.66
N TYR A 206 -8.27 -1.82 5.75
CA TYR A 206 -8.44 -3.11 5.11
C TYR A 206 -9.45 -2.99 3.98
N ASP A 207 -9.11 -3.56 2.83
CA ASP A 207 -9.97 -3.64 1.66
C ASP A 207 -9.96 -5.07 1.12
N LEU A 208 -11.15 -5.65 0.92
CA LEU A 208 -11.25 -7.02 0.40
C LEU A 208 -10.65 -7.14 -1.00
N GLY A 209 -10.71 -6.09 -1.82
CA GLY A 209 -10.04 -6.06 -3.10
C GLY A 209 -8.53 -6.13 -3.00
N ARG A 210 -7.95 -5.67 -1.88
CA ARG A 210 -6.53 -5.84 -1.56
C ARG A 210 -6.23 -7.25 -1.05
N ILE A 211 -7.08 -7.79 -0.18
CA ILE A 211 -6.93 -9.13 0.39
C ILE A 211 -7.00 -10.20 -0.70
N TYR A 212 -7.96 -10.09 -1.61
CA TYR A 212 -8.17 -11.00 -2.74
C TYR A 212 -7.50 -10.51 -4.03
N SER A 213 -6.46 -9.68 -3.94
CA SER A 213 -5.87 -9.00 -5.11
C SER A 213 -5.47 -9.96 -6.23
N ASP A 214 -4.86 -11.09 -5.90
CA ASP A 214 -4.43 -12.10 -6.87
C ASP A 214 -5.62 -12.72 -7.61
N ASP A 215 -6.69 -13.10 -6.89
CA ASP A 215 -7.92 -13.61 -7.49
C ASP A 215 -8.67 -12.54 -8.28
N LEU A 216 -8.52 -11.27 -7.89
CA LEU A 216 -9.13 -10.10 -8.52
C LEU A 216 -8.19 -9.44 -9.55
N LEU A 217 -7.42 -10.22 -10.29
CA LEU A 217 -6.59 -9.78 -11.42
C LEU A 217 -5.61 -8.65 -11.06
N PHE A 218 -5.14 -8.64 -9.82
CA PHE A 218 -4.28 -7.60 -9.25
C PHE A 218 -4.90 -6.20 -9.33
N MET A 219 -6.20 -6.09 -8.99
CA MET A 219 -6.95 -4.85 -9.11
C MET A 219 -6.35 -3.70 -8.30
N SER A 220 -5.68 -3.98 -7.18
CA SER A 220 -5.02 -2.96 -6.38
C SER A 220 -3.87 -2.25 -7.11
N GLU A 221 -3.24 -2.91 -8.07
CA GLU A 221 -2.14 -2.37 -8.86
C GLU A 221 -2.60 -1.75 -10.20
N MET A 222 -3.87 -1.93 -10.57
CA MET A 222 -4.35 -1.45 -11.88
C MET A 222 -4.20 0.06 -12.06
N PRO A 223 -4.55 0.93 -11.07
CA PRO A 223 -4.40 2.37 -11.21
C PRO A 223 -2.94 2.78 -11.47
N SER A 224 -1.99 2.25 -10.70
CA SER A 224 -0.57 2.57 -10.86
C SER A 224 0.01 2.01 -12.16
N LYS A 225 -0.39 0.80 -12.55
CA LYS A 225 0.02 0.22 -13.85
C LYS A 225 -0.49 1.03 -15.03
N ALA A 226 -1.72 1.50 -14.98
CA ALA A 226 -2.28 2.37 -16.02
C ALA A 226 -1.52 3.70 -16.08
N ALA A 227 -1.24 4.31 -14.92
CA ALA A 227 -0.49 5.56 -14.80
C ALA A 227 0.91 5.43 -15.44
N VAL A 228 1.70 4.45 -15.02
CA VAL A 228 3.07 4.25 -15.52
C VAL A 228 3.10 3.84 -17.00
N ALA A 229 2.09 3.11 -17.47
CA ALA A 229 1.98 2.74 -18.90
C ALA A 229 1.45 3.87 -19.78
N GLY A 230 1.05 5.03 -19.23
CA GLY A 230 0.44 6.12 -19.99
C GLY A 230 -0.93 5.74 -20.59
N THR A 231 -1.59 4.74 -20.03
CA THR A 231 -2.91 4.28 -20.49
C THR A 231 -4.00 5.02 -19.73
N SER A 232 -5.01 5.55 -20.45
CA SER A 232 -6.13 6.20 -19.77
C SER A 232 -6.84 5.22 -18.85
N TRP A 233 -7.29 5.71 -17.68
CA TRP A 233 -7.95 4.85 -16.71
C TRP A 233 -9.19 4.16 -17.27
N ASN A 234 -10.01 4.88 -18.05
CA ASN A 234 -11.20 4.32 -18.67
C ASN A 234 -10.88 3.12 -19.58
N THR A 235 -9.81 3.22 -20.38
CA THR A 235 -9.36 2.12 -21.24
C THR A 235 -8.88 0.93 -20.42
N ALA A 236 -8.09 1.17 -19.39
CA ALA A 236 -7.58 0.13 -18.51
C ALA A 236 -8.73 -0.60 -17.79
N LEU A 237 -9.69 0.16 -17.23
CA LEU A 237 -10.84 -0.39 -16.53
C LEU A 237 -11.75 -1.20 -17.46
N GLN A 238 -12.12 -0.67 -18.63
CA GLN A 238 -12.96 -1.37 -19.60
C GLN A 238 -12.38 -2.71 -20.03
N SER A 239 -11.07 -2.81 -20.14
CA SER A 239 -10.38 -4.06 -20.51
C SER A 239 -10.50 -5.14 -19.43
N LYS A 240 -10.82 -4.81 -18.18
CA LYS A 240 -10.78 -5.71 -17.03
C LYS A 240 -12.10 -5.85 -16.28
N VAL A 241 -13.02 -4.88 -16.39
CA VAL A 241 -14.23 -4.80 -15.56
C VAL A 241 -15.09 -6.06 -15.61
N ASN A 242 -15.29 -6.66 -16.79
CA ASN A 242 -16.05 -7.90 -16.92
C ASN A 242 -15.39 -9.07 -16.19
N GLY A 243 -14.06 -9.20 -16.32
CA GLY A 243 -13.29 -10.22 -15.61
C GLY A 243 -13.34 -10.03 -14.10
N LEU A 244 -13.22 -8.80 -13.61
CA LEU A 244 -13.34 -8.45 -12.19
C LEU A 244 -14.72 -8.79 -11.65
N THR A 245 -15.80 -8.44 -12.38
CA THR A 245 -17.17 -8.75 -11.97
C THR A 245 -17.38 -10.26 -11.84
N ILE A 246 -16.91 -11.05 -12.81
CA ILE A 246 -17.00 -12.52 -12.74
C ILE A 246 -16.25 -13.06 -11.52
N LYS A 247 -15.08 -12.52 -11.23
CA LYS A 247 -14.27 -12.95 -10.08
C LYS A 247 -14.90 -12.57 -8.74
N ILE A 248 -15.44 -11.37 -8.60
CA ILE A 248 -16.16 -10.96 -7.38
C ILE A 248 -17.39 -11.84 -7.17
N ASN A 249 -18.19 -12.05 -8.20
CA ASN A 249 -19.39 -12.92 -8.11
C ASN A 249 -19.01 -14.35 -7.71
N LYS A 250 -17.86 -14.85 -8.17
CA LYS A 250 -17.35 -16.15 -7.73
C LYS A 250 -17.02 -16.16 -6.25
N ILE A 251 -16.33 -15.13 -5.74
CA ILE A 251 -16.01 -15.00 -4.31
C ILE A 251 -17.30 -14.97 -3.49
N VAL A 252 -18.29 -14.18 -3.89
CA VAL A 252 -19.61 -14.11 -3.22
C VAL A 252 -20.27 -15.49 -3.18
N SER A 253 -20.35 -16.15 -4.33
CA SER A 253 -20.96 -17.48 -4.43
C SER A 253 -20.23 -18.54 -3.56
N ASP A 254 -18.90 -18.51 -3.53
CA ASP A 254 -18.11 -19.41 -2.69
C ASP A 254 -18.33 -19.13 -1.19
N LEU A 255 -18.45 -17.87 -0.78
CA LEU A 255 -18.77 -17.47 0.59
C LEU A 255 -20.17 -17.94 1.00
N GLU A 256 -21.18 -17.74 0.16
CA GLU A 256 -22.57 -18.18 0.41
C GLU A 256 -22.65 -19.71 0.53
N LYS A 257 -22.01 -20.44 -0.37
CA LYS A 257 -21.93 -21.89 -0.35
C LYS A 257 -21.30 -22.41 0.93
N ASN A 258 -20.19 -21.79 1.36
CA ASN A 258 -19.50 -22.20 2.59
C ASN A 258 -20.32 -21.82 3.85
N ALA A 259 -21.01 -20.69 3.85
CA ALA A 259 -21.91 -20.29 4.94
C ALA A 259 -23.07 -21.29 5.11
N ASN A 260 -23.58 -21.87 4.02
CA ASN A 260 -24.62 -22.91 4.05
C ASN A 260 -24.12 -24.28 4.51
N LEU A 261 -22.83 -24.59 4.34
CA LEU A 261 -22.21 -25.81 4.84
C LEU A 261 -21.88 -25.73 6.33
N ALA A 262 -21.82 -24.55 6.91
CA ALA A 262 -21.55 -24.33 8.32
C ALA A 262 -22.82 -24.30 9.21
N ARG A 263 -24.00 -24.38 8.63
CA ARG A 263 -25.31 -24.52 9.29
C ARG A 263 -25.73 -25.96 9.36
#